data_222bc18af163b4ed4dcd57632f837ea3
#
_entry.id   222bc18af163b4ed4dcd57632f837ea3
#
_cell.length_a   1.000
_cell.length_b   1.000
_cell.length_c   1.000
_cell.angle_alpha   90.00
_cell.angle_beta   90.00
_cell.angle_gamma   90.00
#
_symmetry.space_group_name_H-M   'P 1'
#
loop_
_entity.id
_entity.type
_entity.pdbx_description
1 polymer ?
#
loop_
_entity_poly.entity_id
_entity_poly.type
_entity_poly.pdbx_seq_one_letter_code
_entity_poly.pdbx_strand_id
1 'polypeptide(L)'
;MLFTLKKGELFGRLIAIGRVIVGIYAFLAALCFMSMVITGTAAFDALCLSLSGVATGGLTPQSAPISAYVGRVSSVILAIFCFFGAMNIAIIWDALRLRRWRNIYALIRNVEHRGLLAIAMFISIFGFFFVGFSQAFTIIIESLYFVSSAGFDYNVIGIELLPPVILIAIALVGGSALSTSGGVKIIRVLLLFRHLNTDMSRLSHPSRVVPVSFKKQHIPDRAFLSIWMYFFGYTLFFAFSIMALGATGFTFEDAVATGAASLSNIGPLLPATLPESGLTYADFSPVQKLISAMFMLIGRVEVLAVLVLFTPSFWAR
;
A
#
# COMPACT_ATOMS: atom_id res chain seq x y z
N MET A 1 21.97 18.57 5.08
CA MET A 1 22.30 18.54 6.52
C MET A 1 22.43 17.14 7.14
N LEU A 2 22.32 16.07 6.37
CA LEU A 2 22.47 14.66 6.84
C LEU A 2 23.92 14.13 6.76
N PHE A 3 24.81 14.80 6.04
CA PHE A 3 26.17 14.30 5.75
C PHE A 3 27.24 14.69 6.79
N THR A 4 26.89 15.42 7.85
CA THR A 4 27.84 15.86 8.89
C THR A 4 27.66 15.19 10.25
N LEU A 5 26.75 14.21 10.36
CA LEU A 5 26.53 13.47 11.60
C LEU A 5 27.55 12.33 11.75
N LYS A 6 28.19 12.22 12.90
CA LYS A 6 29.06 11.08 13.25
C LYS A 6 28.23 9.78 13.12
N LYS A 7 28.83 8.71 12.54
CA LYS A 7 28.14 7.41 12.30
C LYS A 7 27.37 6.87 13.53
N GLY A 8 27.88 7.10 14.75
CA GLY A 8 27.20 6.69 15.99
C GLY A 8 25.90 7.45 16.29
N GLU A 9 25.82 8.75 15.96
CA GLU A 9 24.60 9.53 16.18
C GLU A 9 23.49 9.16 15.18
N LEU A 10 23.85 8.82 13.93
CA LEU A 10 22.89 8.32 12.93
C LEU A 10 22.25 7.01 13.37
N PHE A 11 23.08 6.07 13.85
CA PHE A 11 22.60 4.76 14.30
C PHE A 11 21.69 4.88 15.54
N GLY A 12 22.05 5.72 16.51
CA GLY A 12 21.21 6.00 17.67
C GLY A 12 19.85 6.61 17.30
N ARG A 13 19.82 7.53 16.32
CA ARG A 13 18.57 8.13 15.82
C ARG A 13 17.70 7.11 15.06
N LEU A 14 18.30 6.25 14.24
CA LEU A 14 17.57 5.19 13.54
C LEU A 14 16.92 4.21 14.53
N ILE A 15 17.64 3.79 15.58
CA ILE A 15 17.08 2.92 16.63
C ILE A 15 15.93 3.63 17.36
N ALA A 16 16.09 4.92 17.68
CA ALA A 16 15.04 5.68 18.37
C ALA A 16 13.77 5.79 17.51
N ILE A 17 13.91 6.08 16.22
CA ILE A 17 12.78 6.11 15.26
C ILE A 17 12.15 4.72 15.13
N GLY A 18 12.96 3.68 14.97
CA GLY A 18 12.48 2.29 14.87
C GLY A 18 11.68 1.86 16.09
N ARG A 19 12.15 2.19 17.30
CA ARG A 19 11.43 1.90 18.56
C ARG A 19 10.06 2.59 18.61
N VAL A 20 9.98 3.84 18.15
CA VAL A 20 8.71 4.59 18.08
C VAL A 20 7.76 3.92 17.10
N ILE A 21 8.23 3.57 15.91
CA ILE A 21 7.42 2.90 14.88
C ILE A 21 6.87 1.57 15.38
N VAL A 22 7.74 0.72 15.95
CA VAL A 22 7.33 -0.57 16.52
C VAL A 22 6.31 -0.38 17.64
N GLY A 23 6.52 0.61 18.52
CA GLY A 23 5.60 0.91 19.61
C GLY A 23 4.20 1.31 19.13
N ILE A 24 4.10 2.12 18.05
CA ILE A 24 2.82 2.53 17.48
C ILE A 24 2.10 1.34 16.85
N TYR A 25 2.81 0.53 16.04
CA TYR A 25 2.20 -0.64 15.42
C TYR A 25 1.77 -1.68 16.45
N ALA A 26 2.57 -1.93 17.49
CA ALA A 26 2.20 -2.82 18.57
C ALA A 26 0.95 -2.31 19.32
N PHE A 27 0.87 -1.01 19.58
CA PHE A 27 -0.30 -0.39 20.20
C PHE A 27 -1.57 -0.51 19.32
N LEU A 28 -1.46 -0.22 18.03
CA LEU A 28 -2.58 -0.36 17.10
C LEU A 28 -3.04 -1.83 16.98
N ALA A 29 -2.10 -2.76 16.90
CA ALA A 29 -2.41 -4.20 16.84
C ALA A 29 -3.10 -4.68 18.13
N ALA A 30 -2.60 -4.26 19.31
CA ALA A 30 -3.22 -4.61 20.58
C ALA A 30 -4.63 -4.03 20.70
N LEU A 31 -4.84 -2.77 20.27
CA LEU A 31 -6.16 -2.14 20.30
C LEU A 31 -7.14 -2.82 19.33
N CYS A 32 -6.67 -3.18 18.12
CA CYS A 32 -7.44 -3.97 17.14
C CYS A 32 -7.83 -5.33 17.73
N PHE A 33 -6.87 -6.06 18.27
CA PHE A 33 -7.07 -7.35 18.92
C PHE A 33 -8.15 -7.30 20.00
N MET A 34 -7.98 -6.39 20.96
CA MET A 34 -8.94 -6.22 22.06
C MET A 34 -10.35 -5.89 21.55
N SER A 35 -10.44 -5.00 20.56
CA SER A 35 -11.74 -4.62 19.98
C SER A 35 -12.41 -5.80 19.26
N MET A 36 -11.65 -6.65 18.56
CA MET A 36 -12.17 -7.83 17.87
C MET A 36 -12.61 -8.91 18.85
N VAL A 37 -11.88 -9.13 19.95
CA VAL A 37 -12.26 -10.10 21.00
C VAL A 37 -13.55 -9.64 21.70
N ILE A 38 -13.69 -8.35 22.03
CA ILE A 38 -14.91 -7.78 22.65
C ILE A 38 -16.12 -7.99 21.73
N THR A 39 -15.95 -7.94 20.41
CA THR A 39 -17.03 -8.14 19.43
C THR A 39 -17.30 -9.62 19.11
N GLY A 40 -16.65 -10.54 19.84
CA GLY A 40 -16.96 -11.97 19.80
C GLY A 40 -16.14 -12.81 18.79
N THR A 41 -15.06 -12.23 18.20
CA THR A 41 -14.14 -13.00 17.36
C THR A 41 -13.28 -13.91 18.25
N ALA A 42 -13.03 -15.17 17.81
CA ALA A 42 -12.14 -16.10 18.52
C ALA A 42 -10.76 -15.49 18.76
N ALA A 43 -10.20 -15.66 19.96
CA ALA A 43 -8.98 -14.96 20.37
C ALA A 43 -7.78 -15.23 19.44
N PHE A 44 -7.62 -16.46 18.95
CA PHE A 44 -6.56 -16.80 18.01
C PHE A 44 -6.74 -16.11 16.66
N ASP A 45 -7.96 -16.12 16.10
CA ASP A 45 -8.28 -15.47 14.83
C ASP A 45 -8.13 -13.94 14.96
N ALA A 46 -8.61 -13.37 16.07
CA ALA A 46 -8.46 -11.95 16.37
C ALA A 46 -6.98 -11.53 16.47
N LEU A 47 -6.11 -12.36 17.07
CA LEU A 47 -4.68 -12.10 17.16
C LEU A 47 -4.03 -12.12 15.78
N CYS A 48 -4.26 -13.17 15.00
CA CYS A 48 -3.70 -13.30 13.65
C CYS A 48 -4.16 -12.16 12.73
N LEU A 49 -5.46 -11.86 12.73
CA LEU A 49 -6.04 -10.81 11.89
C LEU A 49 -5.60 -9.40 12.31
N SER A 50 -5.48 -9.12 13.60
CA SER A 50 -5.02 -7.81 14.08
C SER A 50 -3.57 -7.54 13.71
N LEU A 51 -2.68 -8.51 13.88
CA LEU A 51 -1.27 -8.41 13.47
C LEU A 51 -1.14 -8.26 11.95
N SER A 52 -1.83 -9.12 11.21
CA SER A 52 -1.82 -9.11 9.75
C SER A 52 -2.45 -7.83 9.17
N GLY A 53 -3.57 -7.37 9.75
CA GLY A 53 -4.29 -6.18 9.30
C GLY A 53 -3.49 -4.90 9.50
N VAL A 54 -2.94 -4.69 10.69
CA VAL A 54 -2.12 -3.49 10.99
C VAL A 54 -0.80 -3.50 10.23
N ALA A 55 -0.21 -4.69 10.02
CA ALA A 55 0.96 -4.85 9.16
C ALA A 55 0.60 -4.82 7.66
N THR A 56 -0.68 -4.74 7.29
CA THR A 56 -1.17 -4.81 5.91
C THR A 56 -0.62 -6.04 5.16
N GLY A 57 -0.68 -7.21 5.83
CA GLY A 57 -0.08 -8.46 5.32
C GLY A 57 -1.06 -9.38 4.60
N GLY A 58 -2.38 -9.26 4.86
CA GLY A 58 -3.44 -10.07 4.25
C GLY A 58 -3.44 -11.55 4.63
N LEU A 59 -2.65 -11.94 5.62
CA LEU A 59 -2.58 -13.33 6.07
C LEU A 59 -3.77 -13.66 6.98
N THR A 60 -4.47 -14.73 6.66
CA THR A 60 -5.63 -15.22 7.42
C THR A 60 -5.33 -16.57 8.06
N PRO A 61 -5.84 -16.86 9.27
CA PRO A 61 -5.66 -18.15 9.92
C PRO A 61 -6.51 -19.25 9.29
N GLN A 62 -7.56 -18.88 8.55
CA GLN A 62 -8.49 -19.80 7.90
C GLN A 62 -8.49 -19.57 6.39
N SER A 63 -8.76 -20.61 5.61
CA SER A 63 -8.87 -20.55 4.15
C SER A 63 -10.21 -19.98 3.66
N ALA A 64 -11.19 -19.83 4.57
CA ALA A 64 -12.49 -19.27 4.27
C ALA A 64 -12.42 -17.73 4.19
N PRO A 65 -13.31 -17.06 3.40
CA PRO A 65 -13.42 -15.63 3.40
C PRO A 65 -13.75 -15.10 4.81
N ILE A 66 -13.29 -13.89 5.13
CA ILE A 66 -13.41 -13.32 6.49
C ILE A 66 -14.87 -13.29 6.97
N SER A 67 -15.81 -13.02 6.07
CA SER A 67 -17.25 -13.00 6.40
C SER A 67 -17.80 -14.30 6.98
N ALA A 68 -17.12 -15.43 6.74
CA ALA A 68 -17.57 -16.73 7.20
C ALA A 68 -17.31 -16.99 8.71
N TYR A 69 -16.28 -16.36 9.27
CA TYR A 69 -15.86 -16.61 10.66
C TYR A 69 -15.67 -15.34 11.51
N VAL A 70 -15.74 -14.16 10.89
CA VAL A 70 -15.65 -12.86 11.56
C VAL A 70 -16.99 -12.12 11.45
N GLY A 71 -17.53 -11.68 12.56
CA GLY A 71 -18.78 -10.93 12.59
C GLY A 71 -18.67 -9.59 11.83
N ARG A 72 -19.79 -9.05 11.36
CA ARG A 72 -19.84 -7.79 10.61
C ARG A 72 -19.16 -6.63 11.35
N VAL A 73 -19.38 -6.48 12.65
CA VAL A 73 -18.77 -5.41 13.46
C VAL A 73 -17.26 -5.57 13.54
N SER A 74 -16.79 -6.79 13.79
CA SER A 74 -15.35 -7.08 13.82
C SER A 74 -14.68 -6.83 12.48
N SER A 75 -15.35 -7.10 11.36
CA SER A 75 -14.83 -6.82 10.00
C SER A 75 -14.68 -5.32 9.74
N VAL A 76 -15.62 -4.49 10.22
CA VAL A 76 -15.50 -3.02 10.16
C VAL A 76 -14.31 -2.55 10.98
N ILE A 77 -14.16 -3.07 12.20
CA ILE A 77 -13.01 -2.76 13.06
C ILE A 77 -11.72 -3.10 12.35
N LEU A 78 -11.60 -4.31 11.83
CA LEU A 78 -10.42 -4.74 11.09
C LEU A 78 -10.11 -3.83 9.90
N ALA A 79 -11.13 -3.48 9.09
CA ALA A 79 -10.98 -2.57 7.95
C ALA A 79 -10.46 -1.17 8.36
N ILE A 80 -10.96 -0.63 9.45
CA ILE A 80 -10.49 0.64 10.00
C ILE A 80 -9.03 0.55 10.42
N PHE A 81 -8.62 -0.52 11.11
CA PHE A 81 -7.24 -0.70 11.53
C PHE A 81 -6.29 -1.00 10.37
N CYS A 82 -6.73 -1.72 9.33
CA CYS A 82 -5.98 -1.86 8.08
C CYS A 82 -5.74 -0.51 7.42
N PHE A 83 -6.76 0.34 7.39
CA PHE A 83 -6.65 1.69 6.87
C PHE A 83 -5.66 2.55 7.67
N PHE A 84 -5.65 2.44 9.02
CA PHE A 84 -4.62 3.07 9.86
C PHE A 84 -3.22 2.56 9.56
N GLY A 85 -3.04 1.26 9.30
CA GLY A 85 -1.77 0.67 8.87
C GLY A 85 -1.25 1.25 7.55
N ALA A 86 -2.16 1.58 6.63
CA ALA A 86 -1.84 2.21 5.35
C ALA A 86 -1.60 3.73 5.42
N MET A 87 -1.94 4.38 6.54
CA MET A 87 -1.70 5.80 6.77
C MET A 87 -0.23 6.08 7.09
N ASN A 88 0.17 7.34 6.94
CA ASN A 88 1.51 7.80 7.30
C ASN A 88 1.71 7.79 8.82
N ILE A 89 2.58 6.89 9.31
CA ILE A 89 2.80 6.67 10.74
C ILE A 89 3.39 7.88 11.47
N ALA A 90 4.18 8.72 10.79
CA ALA A 90 4.74 9.92 11.40
C ALA A 90 3.64 10.92 11.80
N ILE A 91 2.58 11.01 11.01
CA ILE A 91 1.44 11.90 11.29
C ILE A 91 0.58 11.33 12.43
N ILE A 92 0.42 10.01 12.47
CA ILE A 92 -0.25 9.32 13.58
C ILE A 92 0.51 9.59 14.89
N TRP A 93 1.85 9.49 14.84
CA TRP A 93 2.70 9.79 16.00
C TRP A 93 2.54 11.22 16.49
N ASP A 94 2.60 12.19 15.59
CA ASP A 94 2.43 13.61 15.93
C ASP A 94 1.03 13.89 16.53
N ALA A 95 -0.01 13.23 16.03
CA ALA A 95 -1.36 13.35 16.58
C ALA A 95 -1.47 12.77 18.00
N LEU A 96 -0.86 11.60 18.25
CA LEU A 96 -0.86 10.93 19.55
C LEU A 96 -0.01 11.69 20.58
N ARG A 97 1.19 12.16 20.19
CA ARG A 97 2.15 12.80 21.11
C ARG A 97 1.66 14.15 21.62
N LEU A 98 1.04 14.95 20.79
CA LEU A 98 0.73 16.34 21.11
C LEU A 98 -0.64 16.54 21.79
N ARG A 99 -1.46 15.49 21.94
CA ARG A 99 -2.80 15.49 22.62
C ARG A 99 -3.71 16.68 22.31
N ARG A 100 -3.50 17.38 21.18
CA ARG A 100 -4.31 18.53 20.76
C ARG A 100 -5.30 18.10 19.68
N TRP A 101 -6.57 18.40 19.85
CA TRP A 101 -7.63 18.17 18.85
C TRP A 101 -7.28 18.68 17.46
N ARG A 102 -6.49 19.77 17.36
CA ARG A 102 -5.96 20.32 16.12
C ARG A 102 -5.08 19.32 15.33
N ASN A 103 -4.45 18.38 15.99
CA ASN A 103 -3.58 17.39 15.34
C ASN A 103 -4.37 16.20 14.80
N ILE A 104 -5.50 15.85 15.43
CA ILE A 104 -6.45 14.88 14.88
C ILE A 104 -7.03 15.43 13.56
N TYR A 105 -7.33 16.72 13.52
CA TYR A 105 -7.77 17.40 12.30
C TYR A 105 -6.69 17.40 11.21
N ALA A 106 -5.40 17.41 11.58
CA ALA A 106 -4.29 17.30 10.65
C ALA A 106 -4.22 15.93 9.96
N LEU A 107 -4.63 14.84 10.63
CA LEU A 107 -4.78 13.50 10.03
C LEU A 107 -5.75 13.55 8.83
N ILE A 108 -6.91 14.15 9.01
CA ILE A 108 -7.95 14.23 7.97
C ILE A 108 -7.52 15.19 6.84
N ARG A 109 -6.81 16.28 7.16
CA ARG A 109 -6.36 17.27 6.16
C ARG A 109 -5.12 16.85 5.37
N ASN A 110 -4.47 15.77 5.77
CA ASN A 110 -3.29 15.32 5.04
C ASN A 110 -3.68 14.88 3.62
N VAL A 111 -2.91 15.33 2.63
CA VAL A 111 -3.17 15.06 1.21
C VAL A 111 -3.09 13.58 0.90
N GLU A 112 -2.17 12.83 1.53
CA GLU A 112 -2.03 11.39 1.36
C GLU A 112 -3.25 10.63 1.89
N HIS A 113 -3.70 10.96 3.12
CA HIS A 113 -4.86 10.29 3.73
C HIS A 113 -6.16 10.61 2.97
N ARG A 114 -6.29 11.84 2.48
CA ARG A 114 -7.40 12.22 1.58
C ARG A 114 -7.33 11.49 0.26
N GLY A 115 -6.14 11.26 -0.28
CA GLY A 115 -5.93 10.46 -1.48
C GLY A 115 -6.38 9.01 -1.28
N LEU A 116 -6.00 8.38 -0.16
CA LEU A 116 -6.46 7.03 0.20
C LEU A 116 -7.99 6.96 0.31
N LEU A 117 -8.60 7.91 1.02
CA LEU A 117 -10.06 7.98 1.15
C LEU A 117 -10.74 8.21 -0.20
N ALA A 118 -10.18 9.07 -1.05
CA ALA A 118 -10.74 9.33 -2.38
C ALA A 118 -10.70 8.08 -3.26
N ILE A 119 -9.62 7.29 -3.20
CA ILE A 119 -9.52 6.02 -3.93
C ILE A 119 -10.52 5.01 -3.38
N ALA A 120 -10.64 4.87 -2.05
CA ALA A 120 -11.62 3.97 -1.42
C ALA A 120 -13.06 4.36 -1.79
N MET A 121 -13.38 5.65 -1.77
CA MET A 121 -14.69 6.16 -2.21
C MET A 121 -14.91 5.91 -3.71
N PHE A 122 -13.91 6.09 -4.55
CA PHE A 122 -14.00 5.82 -5.99
C PHE A 122 -14.34 4.35 -6.23
N ILE A 123 -13.62 3.41 -5.60
CA ILE A 123 -13.90 1.97 -5.70
C ILE A 123 -15.32 1.68 -5.20
N SER A 124 -15.72 2.24 -4.05
CA SER A 124 -17.04 2.01 -3.47
C SER A 124 -18.16 2.52 -4.37
N ILE A 125 -18.05 3.76 -4.87
CA ILE A 125 -19.06 4.36 -5.75
C ILE A 125 -19.16 3.56 -7.05
N PHE A 126 -18.03 3.21 -7.66
CA PHE A 126 -18.01 2.44 -8.88
C PHE A 126 -18.60 1.04 -8.66
N GLY A 127 -18.25 0.37 -7.55
CA GLY A 127 -18.83 -0.92 -7.18
C GLY A 127 -20.36 -0.87 -7.00
N PHE A 128 -20.92 0.23 -6.45
CA PHE A 128 -22.37 0.38 -6.34
C PHE A 128 -23.09 0.41 -7.68
N PHE A 129 -22.47 0.95 -8.72
CA PHE A 129 -23.06 0.95 -10.07
C PHE A 129 -23.16 -0.45 -10.66
N PHE A 130 -22.24 -1.36 -10.35
CA PHE A 130 -22.20 -2.70 -10.93
C PHE A 130 -22.92 -3.76 -10.09
N VAL A 131 -22.84 -3.67 -8.76
CA VAL A 131 -23.34 -4.70 -7.82
C VAL A 131 -24.69 -4.33 -7.21
N GLY A 132 -25.02 -3.05 -7.24
CA GLY A 132 -26.22 -2.54 -6.60
C GLY A 132 -26.08 -2.28 -5.11
N PHE A 133 -27.07 -1.60 -4.55
CA PHE A 133 -27.03 -1.09 -3.16
C PHE A 133 -27.16 -2.18 -2.08
N SER A 134 -27.65 -3.37 -2.47
CA SER A 134 -27.79 -4.51 -1.54
C SER A 134 -26.44 -5.01 -0.98
N GLN A 135 -25.35 -4.84 -1.73
CA GLN A 135 -24.01 -5.26 -1.36
C GLN A 135 -23.13 -4.09 -0.87
N ALA A 136 -23.72 -2.93 -0.58
CA ALA A 136 -23.00 -1.71 -0.21
C ALA A 136 -21.98 -1.93 0.93
N PHE A 137 -22.37 -2.68 1.95
CA PHE A 137 -21.51 -2.99 3.08
C PHE A 137 -20.25 -3.77 2.68
N THR A 138 -20.43 -4.80 1.87
CA THR A 138 -19.32 -5.64 1.35
C THR A 138 -18.34 -4.80 0.55
N ILE A 139 -18.85 -4.00 -0.41
CA ILE A 139 -18.04 -3.16 -1.29
C ILE A 139 -17.20 -2.14 -0.51
N ILE A 140 -17.79 -1.48 0.52
CA ILE A 140 -17.07 -0.52 1.35
C ILE A 140 -15.94 -1.21 2.12
N ILE A 141 -16.20 -2.35 2.73
CA ILE A 141 -15.18 -3.10 3.50
C ILE A 141 -14.04 -3.56 2.58
N GLU A 142 -14.38 -4.15 1.44
CA GLU A 142 -13.38 -4.61 0.47
C GLU A 142 -12.57 -3.46 -0.12
N SER A 143 -13.20 -2.31 -0.39
CA SER A 143 -12.48 -1.13 -0.86
C SER A 143 -11.43 -0.66 0.15
N LEU A 144 -11.74 -0.71 1.45
CA LEU A 144 -10.80 -0.36 2.52
C LEU A 144 -9.66 -1.39 2.62
N TYR A 145 -9.96 -2.69 2.55
CA TYR A 145 -8.94 -3.73 2.54
C TYR A 145 -8.02 -3.62 1.32
N PHE A 146 -8.59 -3.33 0.16
CA PHE A 146 -7.83 -3.19 -1.08
C PHE A 146 -6.91 -1.96 -1.06
N VAL A 147 -7.44 -0.79 -0.71
CA VAL A 147 -6.67 0.48 -0.69
C VAL A 147 -5.60 0.47 0.40
N SER A 148 -5.83 -0.23 1.51
CA SER A 148 -4.81 -0.42 2.53
C SER A 148 -3.69 -1.36 2.09
N SER A 149 -3.81 -2.04 0.95
CA SER A 149 -2.98 -3.17 0.51
C SER A 149 -2.88 -4.31 1.54
N ALA A 150 -3.84 -4.38 2.48
CA ALA A 150 -3.94 -5.51 3.38
C ALA A 150 -4.40 -6.76 2.62
N GLY A 151 -5.22 -6.56 1.57
CA GLY A 151 -5.61 -7.64 0.67
C GLY A 151 -6.37 -8.76 1.38
N PHE A 152 -7.25 -8.45 2.31
CA PHE A 152 -8.17 -9.42 2.87
C PHE A 152 -9.35 -9.64 1.91
N ASP A 153 -9.74 -10.89 1.78
CA ASP A 153 -10.96 -11.29 1.07
C ASP A 153 -12.11 -11.33 2.08
N TYR A 154 -13.05 -10.37 1.96
CA TYR A 154 -14.23 -10.35 2.83
C TYR A 154 -15.31 -11.28 2.31
N ASN A 155 -15.60 -11.23 0.98
CA ASN A 155 -16.58 -12.08 0.33
C ASN A 155 -16.24 -12.18 -1.17
N VAL A 156 -16.53 -13.32 -1.78
CA VAL A 156 -16.18 -13.63 -3.19
C VAL A 156 -16.75 -12.63 -4.23
N ILE A 157 -17.71 -11.78 -3.86
CA ILE A 157 -18.44 -10.91 -4.79
C ILE A 157 -18.29 -9.44 -4.40
N GLY A 158 -17.30 -8.74 -4.92
CA GLY A 158 -17.19 -7.30 -4.63
C GLY A 158 -16.29 -6.56 -5.62
N ILE A 159 -15.00 -6.69 -5.46
CA ILE A 159 -13.99 -5.98 -6.26
C ILE A 159 -13.82 -6.62 -7.65
N GLU A 160 -14.13 -7.91 -7.82
CA GLU A 160 -14.03 -8.67 -9.07
C GLU A 160 -14.83 -8.08 -10.25
N LEU A 161 -15.84 -7.27 -9.95
CA LEU A 161 -16.67 -6.61 -10.96
C LEU A 161 -16.05 -5.33 -11.55
N LEU A 162 -14.95 -4.85 -10.96
CA LEU A 162 -14.21 -3.74 -11.51
C LEU A 162 -13.32 -4.18 -12.66
N PRO A 163 -13.17 -3.37 -13.72
CA PRO A 163 -12.25 -3.69 -14.80
C PRO A 163 -10.83 -3.99 -14.27
N PRO A 164 -10.21 -5.13 -14.66
CA PRO A 164 -8.90 -5.56 -14.16
C PRO A 164 -7.82 -4.49 -14.25
N VAL A 165 -7.83 -3.71 -15.35
CA VAL A 165 -6.87 -2.63 -15.58
C VAL A 165 -6.97 -1.54 -14.50
N ILE A 166 -8.18 -1.19 -14.06
CA ILE A 166 -8.39 -0.19 -12.99
C ILE A 166 -7.89 -0.73 -11.65
N LEU A 167 -8.18 -2.00 -11.34
CA LEU A 167 -7.69 -2.64 -10.12
C LEU A 167 -6.17 -2.68 -10.07
N ILE A 168 -5.53 -3.10 -11.16
CA ILE A 168 -4.07 -3.12 -11.28
C ILE A 168 -3.49 -1.72 -11.11
N ALA A 169 -4.03 -0.71 -11.80
CA ALA A 169 -3.55 0.66 -11.70
C ALA A 169 -3.63 1.20 -10.26
N ILE A 170 -4.74 0.97 -9.56
CA ILE A 170 -4.91 1.40 -8.16
C ILE A 170 -3.96 0.63 -7.24
N ALA A 171 -3.82 -0.69 -7.42
CA ALA A 171 -2.92 -1.53 -6.64
C ALA A 171 -1.46 -1.07 -6.73
N LEU A 172 -1.00 -0.70 -7.93
CA LEU A 172 0.36 -0.20 -8.14
C LEU A 172 0.60 1.17 -7.50
N VAL A 173 -0.43 2.02 -7.34
CA VAL A 173 -0.31 3.30 -6.62
C VAL A 173 0.01 3.08 -5.15
N GLY A 174 -0.63 2.13 -4.49
CA GLY A 174 -0.36 1.76 -3.10
C GLY A 174 -0.80 2.81 -2.06
N GLY A 175 -0.27 2.69 -0.83
CA GLY A 175 -0.66 3.52 0.31
C GLY A 175 0.14 4.81 0.51
N SER A 176 0.10 5.35 1.75
CA SER A 176 0.85 6.57 2.13
C SER A 176 2.35 6.31 2.27
N ALA A 177 3.14 7.39 2.22
CA ALA A 177 4.55 7.31 2.63
C ALA A 177 4.68 6.88 4.08
N LEU A 178 5.77 6.19 4.42
CA LEU A 178 6.03 5.67 5.77
C LEU A 178 4.89 4.79 6.30
N SER A 179 4.16 4.09 5.43
CA SER A 179 3.16 3.08 5.78
C SER A 179 3.69 1.68 5.48
N THR A 180 3.03 0.68 6.06
CA THR A 180 3.33 -0.74 5.78
C THR A 180 2.84 -1.23 4.41
N SER A 181 2.00 -0.47 3.70
CA SER A 181 1.45 -0.86 2.39
C SER A 181 2.50 -0.97 1.28
N GLY A 182 2.27 -1.77 0.26
CA GLY A 182 3.08 -1.87 -0.96
C GLY A 182 2.84 -0.71 -1.95
N GLY A 183 3.36 -0.85 -3.18
CA GLY A 183 3.14 0.10 -4.28
C GLY A 183 4.07 1.32 -4.31
N VAL A 184 3.86 2.18 -5.31
CA VAL A 184 4.68 3.39 -5.59
C VAL A 184 4.57 4.45 -4.50
N LYS A 185 3.50 4.44 -3.72
CA LYS A 185 3.09 5.43 -2.71
C LYS A 185 2.40 6.68 -3.30
N ILE A 186 1.23 6.96 -2.78
CA ILE A 186 0.38 8.08 -3.23
C ILE A 186 1.12 9.42 -3.31
N ILE A 187 2.00 9.73 -2.35
CA ILE A 187 2.72 11.01 -2.35
C ILE A 187 3.63 11.16 -3.56
N ARG A 188 4.31 10.09 -4.00
CA ARG A 188 5.17 10.15 -5.18
C ARG A 188 4.36 10.38 -6.44
N VAL A 189 3.23 9.70 -6.59
CA VAL A 189 2.30 9.89 -7.71
C VAL A 189 1.78 11.33 -7.74
N LEU A 190 1.34 11.87 -6.61
CA LEU A 190 0.87 13.26 -6.51
C LEU A 190 1.97 14.29 -6.85
N LEU A 191 3.21 14.04 -6.43
CA LEU A 191 4.34 14.91 -6.76
C LEU A 191 4.69 14.86 -8.25
N LEU A 192 4.64 13.67 -8.88
CA LEU A 192 4.83 13.52 -10.33
C LEU A 192 3.76 14.28 -11.11
N PHE A 193 2.48 14.15 -10.74
CA PHE A 193 1.41 14.92 -11.37
C PHE A 193 1.58 16.44 -11.22
N ARG A 194 2.04 16.90 -10.05
CA ARG A 194 2.35 18.33 -9.86
C ARG A 194 3.51 18.79 -10.70
N HIS A 195 4.57 17.99 -10.77
CA HIS A 195 5.72 18.31 -11.62
C HIS A 195 5.29 18.41 -13.09
N LEU A 196 4.55 17.42 -13.58
CA LEU A 196 4.00 17.39 -14.92
C LEU A 196 3.17 18.65 -15.23
N ASN A 197 2.24 19.03 -14.33
CA ASN A 197 1.43 20.23 -14.49
C ASN A 197 2.28 21.52 -14.51
N THR A 198 3.37 21.56 -13.72
CA THR A 198 4.28 22.70 -13.73
C THR A 198 5.06 22.78 -15.04
N ASP A 199 5.52 21.64 -15.56
CA ASP A 199 6.26 21.60 -16.83
C ASP A 199 5.35 21.94 -18.02
N MET A 200 4.10 21.47 -18.02
CA MET A 200 3.09 21.88 -19.00
C MET A 200 2.85 23.42 -18.96
N SER A 201 2.80 23.98 -17.75
CA SER A 201 2.67 25.45 -17.58
C SER A 201 3.90 26.21 -18.07
N ARG A 202 5.11 25.67 -17.88
CA ARG A 202 6.37 26.25 -18.39
C ARG A 202 6.44 26.20 -19.93
N LEU A 203 5.97 25.11 -20.53
CA LEU A 203 5.89 24.98 -21.99
C LEU A 203 4.92 26.01 -22.58
N SER A 204 3.79 26.25 -21.92
CA SER A 204 2.80 27.24 -22.36
C SER A 204 3.28 28.70 -22.17
N HIS A 205 4.09 28.97 -21.14
CA HIS A 205 4.57 30.29 -20.77
C HIS A 205 6.06 30.25 -20.41
N PRO A 206 6.99 30.22 -21.38
CA PRO A 206 8.41 30.02 -21.15
C PRO A 206 9.08 31.07 -20.24
N SER A 207 8.54 32.29 -20.22
CA SER A 207 9.05 33.42 -19.41
C SER A 207 8.63 33.33 -17.93
N ARG A 208 7.70 32.44 -17.58
CA ARG A 208 7.16 32.31 -16.23
C ARG A 208 8.00 31.36 -15.39
N VAL A 209 8.71 31.86 -14.39
CA VAL A 209 9.40 31.05 -13.39
C VAL A 209 8.39 30.56 -12.36
N VAL A 210 7.92 29.33 -12.53
CA VAL A 210 7.01 28.68 -11.56
C VAL A 210 7.81 27.68 -10.72
N PRO A 211 8.08 27.95 -9.44
CA PRO A 211 8.71 26.99 -8.56
C PRO A 211 7.73 25.86 -8.21
N VAL A 212 8.19 24.63 -8.28
CA VAL A 212 7.38 23.50 -7.79
C VAL A 212 7.36 23.55 -6.27
N SER A 213 6.19 23.81 -5.69
CA SER A 213 6.02 23.90 -4.24
C SER A 213 5.01 22.86 -3.74
N PHE A 214 5.31 22.22 -2.61
CA PHE A 214 4.41 21.33 -1.89
C PHE A 214 4.26 21.80 -0.45
N LYS A 215 3.04 22.01 0.02
CA LYS A 215 2.74 22.55 1.37
C LYS A 215 3.53 23.83 1.70
N LYS A 216 3.66 24.76 0.73
CA LYS A 216 4.44 26.01 0.84
C LYS A 216 5.96 25.83 0.96
N GLN A 217 6.48 24.63 0.78
CA GLN A 217 7.93 24.38 0.73
C GLN A 217 8.36 24.17 -0.71
N HIS A 218 9.45 24.81 -1.07
CA HIS A 218 10.11 24.61 -2.37
C HIS A 218 10.75 23.21 -2.39
N ILE A 219 10.43 22.41 -3.40
CA ILE A 219 11.04 21.10 -3.58
C ILE A 219 12.22 21.26 -4.54
N PRO A 220 13.43 20.92 -4.13
CA PRO A 220 14.60 21.00 -4.99
C PRO A 220 14.50 20.01 -6.15
N ASP A 221 15.02 20.35 -7.31
CA ASP A 221 14.97 19.52 -8.52
C ASP A 221 15.59 18.11 -8.32
N ARG A 222 16.61 18.02 -7.46
CA ARG A 222 17.21 16.72 -7.07
C ARG A 222 16.22 15.74 -6.43
N ALA A 223 15.21 16.25 -5.70
CA ALA A 223 14.19 15.40 -5.11
C ALA A 223 13.26 14.82 -6.18
N PHE A 224 12.94 15.59 -7.23
CA PHE A 224 12.17 15.07 -8.38
C PHE A 224 12.94 14.01 -9.15
N LEU A 225 14.25 14.19 -9.34
CA LEU A 225 15.07 13.15 -9.96
C LEU A 225 14.98 11.82 -9.21
N SER A 226 15.05 11.85 -7.87
CA SER A 226 14.89 10.64 -7.05
C SER A 226 13.50 10.01 -7.19
N ILE A 227 12.43 10.82 -7.31
CA ILE A 227 11.07 10.34 -7.51
C ILE A 227 10.94 9.68 -8.90
N TRP A 228 11.51 10.30 -9.94
CA TRP A 228 11.53 9.74 -11.28
C TRP A 228 12.31 8.42 -11.34
N MET A 229 13.50 8.38 -10.74
CA MET A 229 14.30 7.15 -10.66
C MET A 229 13.53 6.02 -9.97
N TYR A 230 12.79 6.35 -8.90
CA TYR A 230 11.93 5.36 -8.24
C TYR A 230 10.83 4.85 -9.17
N PHE A 231 10.13 5.77 -9.84
CA PHE A 231 9.03 5.41 -10.74
C PHE A 231 9.50 4.53 -11.89
N PHE A 232 10.60 4.92 -12.57
CA PHE A 232 11.18 4.11 -13.62
C PHE A 232 11.68 2.76 -13.12
N GLY A 233 12.36 2.74 -11.97
CA GLY A 233 12.80 1.50 -11.33
C GLY A 233 11.64 0.56 -11.02
N TYR A 234 10.55 1.08 -10.45
CA TYR A 234 9.36 0.30 -10.15
C TYR A 234 8.71 -0.26 -11.43
N THR A 235 8.59 0.57 -12.48
CA THR A 235 8.06 0.13 -13.79
C THR A 235 8.97 -0.94 -14.42
N LEU A 236 10.29 -0.79 -14.31
CA LEU A 236 11.24 -1.79 -14.79
C LEU A 236 11.10 -3.13 -14.05
N PHE A 237 10.97 -3.10 -12.71
CA PHE A 237 10.74 -4.32 -11.93
C PHE A 237 9.38 -4.94 -12.25
N PHE A 238 8.36 -4.14 -12.53
CA PHE A 238 7.07 -4.66 -12.96
C PHE A 238 7.18 -5.35 -14.33
N ALA A 239 7.83 -4.73 -15.32
CA ALA A 239 8.09 -5.36 -16.63
C ALA A 239 8.92 -6.64 -16.48
N PHE A 240 9.95 -6.62 -15.62
CA PHE A 240 10.77 -7.79 -15.37
C PHE A 240 9.98 -8.92 -14.68
N SER A 241 9.04 -8.60 -13.79
CA SER A 241 8.16 -9.60 -13.18
C SER A 241 7.29 -10.31 -14.21
N ILE A 242 6.72 -9.55 -15.16
CA ILE A 242 5.92 -10.12 -16.26
C ILE A 242 6.76 -11.04 -17.12
N MET A 243 7.96 -10.61 -17.48
CA MET A 243 8.87 -11.44 -18.28
C MET A 243 9.29 -12.73 -17.55
N ALA A 244 9.65 -12.63 -16.26
CA ALA A 244 10.08 -13.77 -15.47
C ALA A 244 8.94 -14.78 -15.25
N LEU A 245 7.72 -14.31 -14.98
CA LEU A 245 6.54 -15.17 -14.82
C LEU A 245 6.11 -15.77 -16.17
N GLY A 246 6.11 -14.99 -17.25
CA GLY A 246 5.81 -15.49 -18.59
C GLY A 246 6.77 -16.57 -19.05
N ALA A 247 8.07 -16.46 -18.72
CA ALA A 247 9.06 -17.50 -19.01
C ALA A 247 8.77 -18.84 -18.28
N THR A 248 7.95 -18.84 -17.23
CA THR A 248 7.53 -20.06 -16.51
C THR A 248 6.26 -20.71 -17.09
N GLY A 249 5.72 -20.16 -18.19
CA GLY A 249 4.55 -20.70 -18.88
C GLY A 249 3.22 -20.02 -18.54
N PHE A 250 3.23 -18.91 -17.78
CA PHE A 250 2.03 -18.09 -17.60
C PHE A 250 1.61 -17.41 -18.91
N THR A 251 0.29 -17.25 -19.09
CA THR A 251 -0.22 -16.36 -20.12
C THR A 251 0.19 -14.92 -19.83
N PHE A 252 0.09 -14.03 -20.82
CA PHE A 252 0.41 -12.62 -20.59
C PHE A 252 -0.48 -12.00 -19.51
N GLU A 253 -1.77 -12.31 -19.51
CA GLU A 253 -2.74 -11.81 -18.53
C GLU A 253 -2.42 -12.32 -17.12
N ASP A 254 -2.13 -13.61 -16.96
CA ASP A 254 -1.74 -14.21 -15.67
C ASP A 254 -0.43 -13.58 -15.15
N ALA A 255 0.55 -13.38 -16.02
CA ALA A 255 1.82 -12.78 -15.65
C ALA A 255 1.67 -11.31 -15.21
N VAL A 256 0.83 -10.52 -15.89
CA VAL A 256 0.54 -9.12 -15.53
C VAL A 256 -0.19 -9.07 -14.18
N ALA A 257 -1.24 -9.87 -14.00
CA ALA A 257 -2.01 -9.92 -12.77
C ALA A 257 -1.17 -10.37 -11.58
N THR A 258 -0.40 -11.46 -11.74
CA THR A 258 0.48 -11.99 -10.70
C THR A 258 1.62 -11.02 -10.38
N GLY A 259 2.22 -10.40 -11.39
CA GLY A 259 3.27 -9.41 -11.22
C GLY A 259 2.79 -8.17 -10.46
N ALA A 260 1.61 -7.65 -10.81
CA ALA A 260 0.97 -6.54 -10.11
C ALA A 260 0.62 -6.91 -8.66
N ALA A 261 -0.01 -8.07 -8.44
CA ALA A 261 -0.37 -8.57 -7.12
C ALA A 261 0.87 -8.75 -6.22
N SER A 262 1.96 -9.29 -6.77
CA SER A 262 3.20 -9.51 -6.05
C SER A 262 3.87 -8.19 -5.66
N LEU A 263 4.06 -7.25 -6.59
CA LEU A 263 4.71 -5.96 -6.31
C LEU A 263 3.88 -5.03 -5.42
N SER A 264 2.54 -5.09 -5.52
CA SER A 264 1.66 -4.32 -4.64
C SER A 264 1.44 -4.97 -3.29
N ASN A 265 1.79 -6.26 -3.14
CA ASN A 265 1.51 -7.10 -1.97
C ASN A 265 -0.01 -7.21 -1.67
N ILE A 266 -0.83 -7.27 -2.70
CA ILE A 266 -2.29 -7.44 -2.58
C ILE A 266 -2.65 -8.82 -3.13
N GLY A 267 -2.73 -9.83 -2.25
CA GLY A 267 -3.01 -11.22 -2.63
C GLY A 267 -4.30 -11.40 -3.44
N PRO A 268 -5.45 -10.87 -2.98
CA PRO A 268 -6.73 -10.97 -3.68
C PRO A 268 -6.81 -10.25 -5.03
N LEU A 269 -5.82 -9.45 -5.39
CA LEU A 269 -5.76 -8.83 -6.71
C LEU A 269 -5.72 -9.88 -7.83
N LEU A 270 -5.05 -11.02 -7.61
CA LEU A 270 -4.94 -12.09 -8.61
C LEU A 270 -6.30 -12.68 -8.96
N PRO A 271 -7.08 -13.26 -8.02
CA PRO A 271 -8.42 -13.77 -8.34
C PRO A 271 -9.39 -12.66 -8.78
N ALA A 272 -9.27 -11.45 -8.24
CA ALA A 272 -10.14 -10.33 -8.63
C ALA A 272 -9.91 -9.85 -10.06
N THR A 273 -8.71 -10.00 -10.62
CA THR A 273 -8.41 -9.59 -12.00
C THR A 273 -8.65 -10.69 -13.02
N LEU A 274 -8.68 -11.95 -12.60
CA LEU A 274 -8.80 -13.12 -13.46
C LEU A 274 -9.83 -14.13 -12.90
N PRO A 275 -11.08 -13.73 -12.71
CA PRO A 275 -12.10 -14.61 -12.10
C PRO A 275 -12.39 -15.85 -12.96
N GLU A 276 -12.25 -15.75 -14.29
CA GLU A 276 -12.51 -16.87 -15.21
C GLU A 276 -11.40 -17.91 -15.22
N SER A 277 -10.16 -17.55 -14.93
CA SER A 277 -9.03 -18.49 -14.92
C SER A 277 -9.04 -19.42 -13.71
N GLY A 278 -9.68 -19.01 -12.61
CA GLY A 278 -9.64 -19.72 -11.33
C GLY A 278 -8.24 -19.90 -10.73
N LEU A 279 -7.27 -19.14 -11.25
CA LEU A 279 -5.86 -19.26 -10.87
C LEU A 279 -5.64 -18.78 -9.44
N THR A 280 -5.10 -19.68 -8.61
CA THR A 280 -4.74 -19.34 -7.22
C THR A 280 -3.25 -19.56 -6.97
N TYR A 281 -2.71 -18.91 -5.94
CA TYR A 281 -1.31 -19.14 -5.54
C TYR A 281 -1.01 -20.59 -5.15
N ALA A 282 -2.04 -21.38 -4.81
CA ALA A 282 -1.89 -22.78 -4.51
C ALA A 282 -1.44 -23.59 -5.73
N ASP A 283 -1.94 -23.22 -6.91
CA ASP A 283 -1.71 -23.91 -8.18
C ASP A 283 -0.33 -23.60 -8.78
N PHE A 284 0.37 -22.60 -8.25
CA PHE A 284 1.68 -22.22 -8.75
C PHE A 284 2.73 -23.31 -8.55
N SER A 285 3.55 -23.51 -9.57
CA SER A 285 4.75 -24.34 -9.46
C SER A 285 5.73 -23.76 -8.42
N PRO A 286 6.65 -24.55 -7.86
CA PRO A 286 7.65 -24.06 -6.90
C PRO A 286 8.46 -22.86 -7.42
N VAL A 287 8.78 -22.84 -8.72
CA VAL A 287 9.53 -21.75 -9.36
C VAL A 287 8.69 -20.46 -9.43
N GLN A 288 7.41 -20.58 -9.81
CA GLN A 288 6.48 -19.44 -9.85
C GLN A 288 6.26 -18.85 -8.45
N LYS A 289 6.12 -19.70 -7.43
CA LYS A 289 6.02 -19.28 -6.02
C LYS A 289 7.27 -18.51 -5.57
N LEU A 290 8.45 -19.03 -5.92
CA LEU A 290 9.72 -18.36 -5.57
C LEU A 290 9.85 -17.00 -6.25
N ILE A 291 9.57 -16.91 -7.55
CA ILE A 291 9.61 -15.66 -8.31
C ILE A 291 8.61 -14.66 -7.72
N SER A 292 7.36 -15.05 -7.49
CA SER A 292 6.34 -14.18 -6.88
C SER A 292 6.77 -13.69 -5.50
N ALA A 293 7.33 -14.57 -4.66
CA ALA A 293 7.83 -14.20 -3.33
C ALA A 293 8.98 -13.18 -3.41
N MET A 294 9.90 -13.31 -4.37
CA MET A 294 10.97 -12.33 -4.58
C MET A 294 10.39 -10.95 -4.95
N PHE A 295 9.40 -10.89 -5.84
CA PHE A 295 8.76 -9.61 -6.19
C PHE A 295 7.92 -9.05 -5.05
N MET A 296 7.28 -9.87 -4.20
CA MET A 296 6.62 -9.42 -2.98
C MET A 296 7.62 -8.76 -2.01
N LEU A 297 8.81 -9.35 -1.84
CA LEU A 297 9.87 -8.73 -1.02
C LEU A 297 10.34 -7.40 -1.60
N ILE A 298 10.58 -7.32 -2.92
CA ILE A 298 11.00 -6.09 -3.60
C ILE A 298 9.92 -5.00 -3.43
N GLY A 299 8.65 -5.34 -3.62
CA GLY A 299 7.54 -4.41 -3.44
C GLY A 299 7.38 -3.90 -2.01
N ARG A 300 7.77 -4.72 -1.01
CA ARG A 300 7.66 -4.37 0.42
C ARG A 300 8.83 -3.52 0.92
N VAL A 301 10.06 -3.84 0.50
CA VAL A 301 11.29 -3.18 0.98
C VAL A 301 11.52 -1.81 0.33
N GLU A 302 10.74 -1.45 -0.66
CA GLU A 302 10.92 -0.34 -1.60
C GLU A 302 12.05 -0.57 -2.62
N VAL A 303 11.71 -0.40 -3.87
CA VAL A 303 12.58 -0.63 -5.03
C VAL A 303 13.91 0.13 -4.95
N LEU A 304 13.93 1.34 -4.38
CA LEU A 304 15.18 2.10 -4.24
C LEU A 304 16.18 1.43 -3.31
N ALA A 305 15.73 0.82 -2.22
CA ALA A 305 16.62 0.09 -1.30
C ALA A 305 17.26 -1.11 -2.01
N VAL A 306 16.48 -1.80 -2.85
CA VAL A 306 16.99 -2.92 -3.67
C VAL A 306 17.98 -2.41 -4.71
N LEU A 307 17.67 -1.31 -5.43
CA LEU A 307 18.56 -0.73 -6.43
C LEU A 307 19.91 -0.28 -5.84
N VAL A 308 19.92 0.25 -4.62
CA VAL A 308 21.15 0.66 -3.94
C VAL A 308 22.07 -0.53 -3.69
N LEU A 309 21.57 -1.74 -3.43
CA LEU A 309 22.38 -2.94 -3.26
C LEU A 309 23.17 -3.31 -4.52
N PHE A 310 22.69 -2.93 -5.69
CA PHE A 310 23.39 -3.18 -6.98
C PHE A 310 24.38 -2.08 -7.34
N THR A 311 24.49 -1.00 -6.57
CA THR A 311 25.46 0.06 -6.85
C THR A 311 26.85 -0.30 -6.27
N PRO A 312 27.92 -0.24 -7.08
CA PRO A 312 29.27 -0.54 -6.59
C PRO A 312 29.71 0.33 -5.41
N SER A 313 29.23 1.58 -5.37
CA SER A 313 29.49 2.53 -4.28
C SER A 313 28.94 2.10 -2.92
N PHE A 314 27.94 1.22 -2.87
CA PHE A 314 27.42 0.67 -1.62
C PHE A 314 28.42 -0.31 -0.97
N TRP A 315 29.14 -1.08 -1.79
CA TRP A 315 30.10 -2.10 -1.36
C TRP A 315 31.54 -1.56 -1.25
N ALA A 316 31.83 -0.42 -1.90
CA ALA A 316 33.11 0.26 -1.76
C ALA A 316 33.18 0.93 -0.37
N ARG A 317 34.02 0.40 0.49
CA ARG A 317 34.38 0.95 1.81
C ARG A 317 35.51 1.95 1.70
#